data_9a36335d4178051a3fe01ae90c34340b
#
_entry.id   9a36335d4178051a3fe01ae90c34340b
#
_cell.length_a   1.000
_cell.length_b   1.000
_cell.length_c   1.000
_cell.angle_alpha   90.00
_cell.angle_beta   90.00
_cell.angle_gamma   90.00
#
_symmetry.space_group_name_H-M   'P 1'
#
loop_
_entity.id
_entity.type
_entity.pdbx_description
1 polymer ?
#
loop_
_entity_poly.entity_id
_entity_poly.type
_entity_poly.pdbx_seq_one_letter_code
_entity_poly.pdbx_strand_id
1 'polypeptide(L)'
;MLRVIILRGFSGAGKSHYIKTHFPNAVVCSADDYFVNEAGEYEFKDPDIAHGKCLRKFVESIIANFDCDHEDEFLVVDNTNIRMAELAPYYQVARAYGYQAEIIRIDCDPEIAAARNKHGVPLEKIQEWAAK
;
A
#
# COMPACT_ATOMS: atom_id res chain seq x y z
N MET A 1 10.36 -17.58 -4.72
CA MET A 1 11.08 -16.35 -4.34
C MET A 1 10.09 -15.23 -4.10
N LEU A 2 10.23 -14.49 -3.02
CA LEU A 2 9.34 -13.38 -2.71
C LEU A 2 9.51 -12.25 -3.73
N ARG A 3 8.41 -11.72 -4.22
CA ARG A 3 8.38 -10.53 -5.07
C ARG A 3 7.61 -9.43 -4.35
N VAL A 4 8.15 -8.23 -4.40
CA VAL A 4 7.54 -7.07 -3.76
C VAL A 4 6.83 -6.22 -4.81
N ILE A 5 5.56 -5.95 -4.56
CA ILE A 5 4.72 -5.14 -5.44
C ILE A 5 4.31 -3.90 -4.67
N ILE A 6 4.69 -2.74 -5.17
CA ILE A 6 4.36 -1.45 -4.54
C ILE A 6 3.33 -0.75 -5.42
N LEU A 7 2.11 -0.63 -4.91
CA LEU A 7 1.03 0.03 -5.64
C LEU A 7 1.05 1.54 -5.38
N ARG A 8 0.76 2.30 -6.42
CA ARG A 8 0.56 3.75 -6.36
C ARG A 8 -0.81 4.07 -6.90
N GLY A 9 -1.57 4.86 -6.17
CA GLY A 9 -2.89 5.29 -6.60
C GLY A 9 -3.64 5.88 -5.43
N PHE A 10 -4.44 6.90 -5.68
CA PHE A 10 -5.23 7.53 -4.64
C PHE A 10 -6.42 6.67 -4.22
N SER A 11 -7.04 7.01 -3.07
CA SER A 11 -8.20 6.30 -2.54
C SER A 11 -9.31 6.15 -3.59
N GLY A 12 -9.84 4.94 -3.74
CA GLY A 12 -10.89 4.66 -4.71
C GLY A 12 -10.40 4.39 -6.13
N ALA A 13 -9.09 4.36 -6.38
CA ALA A 13 -8.54 4.10 -7.70
C ALA A 13 -8.71 2.65 -8.17
N GLY A 14 -9.02 1.72 -7.26
CA GLY A 14 -9.21 0.30 -7.61
C GLY A 14 -8.06 -0.60 -7.17
N LYS A 15 -7.20 -0.15 -6.26
CA LYS A 15 -6.06 -0.93 -5.77
C LYS A 15 -6.50 -2.25 -5.12
N SER A 16 -7.51 -2.22 -4.25
CA SER A 16 -8.00 -3.42 -3.58
C SER A 16 -8.53 -4.46 -4.57
N HIS A 17 -9.25 -4.02 -5.59
CA HIS A 17 -9.74 -4.89 -6.65
C HIS A 17 -8.57 -5.50 -7.45
N TYR A 18 -7.58 -4.69 -7.78
CA TYR A 18 -6.38 -5.13 -8.49
C TYR A 18 -5.65 -6.23 -7.71
N ILE A 19 -5.49 -6.06 -6.39
CA ILE A 19 -4.84 -7.05 -5.52
C ILE A 19 -5.63 -8.36 -5.53
N LYS A 20 -6.94 -8.30 -5.36
CA LYS A 20 -7.79 -9.50 -5.35
C LYS A 20 -7.73 -10.25 -6.67
N THR A 21 -7.60 -9.54 -7.78
CA THR A 21 -7.58 -10.14 -9.12
C THR A 21 -6.21 -10.74 -9.46
N HIS A 22 -5.13 -10.02 -9.14
CA HIS A 22 -3.78 -10.40 -9.58
C HIS A 22 -2.93 -11.06 -8.49
N PHE A 23 -3.20 -10.77 -7.22
CA PHE A 23 -2.41 -11.25 -6.09
C PHE A 23 -3.30 -11.74 -4.95
N PRO A 24 -4.20 -12.72 -5.20
CA PRO A 24 -5.23 -13.09 -4.21
C PRO A 24 -4.68 -13.68 -2.91
N ASN A 25 -3.48 -14.24 -2.93
CA ASN A 25 -2.85 -14.88 -1.77
C ASN A 25 -1.70 -14.07 -1.20
N ALA A 26 -1.55 -12.81 -1.61
CA ALA A 26 -0.46 -11.97 -1.16
C ALA A 26 -0.63 -11.51 0.29
N VAL A 27 0.49 -11.31 0.98
CA VAL A 27 0.50 -10.54 2.22
C VAL A 27 0.42 -9.07 1.83
N VAL A 28 -0.56 -8.36 2.39
CA VAL A 28 -0.80 -6.95 2.07
C VAL A 28 -0.44 -6.07 3.25
N CYS A 29 0.39 -5.07 3.00
CA CYS A 29 0.73 -4.04 3.97
C CYS A 29 0.04 -2.73 3.56
N SER A 30 -0.91 -2.28 4.36
CA SER A 30 -1.66 -1.05 4.12
C SER A 30 -1.72 -0.21 5.38
N ALA A 31 -1.43 1.08 5.25
CA ALA A 31 -1.56 2.02 6.37
C ALA A 31 -3.00 2.15 6.82
N ASP A 32 -3.97 1.95 5.92
CA ASP A 32 -5.40 2.01 6.25
C ASP A 32 -5.81 0.98 7.31
N ASP A 33 -5.11 -0.13 7.43
CA ASP A 33 -5.37 -1.15 8.45
C ASP A 33 -5.13 -0.62 9.87
N TYR A 34 -4.40 0.48 10.02
CA TYR A 34 -4.04 1.09 11.28
C TYR A 34 -4.78 2.39 11.58
N PHE A 35 -5.69 2.80 10.71
CA PHE A 35 -6.56 3.95 10.92
C PHE A 35 -7.85 3.51 11.60
N VAL A 36 -7.74 3.03 12.84
CA VAL A 36 -8.90 2.59 13.63
C VAL A 36 -8.91 3.31 14.98
N ASN A 37 -10.09 3.71 15.43
CA ASN A 37 -10.27 4.30 16.75
C ASN A 37 -10.48 3.22 17.81
N GLU A 38 -10.69 3.63 19.08
CA GLU A 38 -10.91 2.71 20.20
C GLU A 38 -12.14 1.82 20.01
N ALA A 39 -13.14 2.27 19.25
CA ALA A 39 -14.34 1.50 18.93
C ALA A 39 -14.14 0.53 17.76
N GLY A 40 -12.95 0.50 17.14
CA GLY A 40 -12.67 -0.33 15.98
C GLY A 40 -13.18 0.26 14.65
N GLU A 41 -13.62 1.52 14.65
CA GLU A 41 -14.09 2.21 13.44
C GLU A 41 -12.94 2.92 12.75
N TYR A 42 -13.03 3.03 11.40
CA TYR A 42 -12.03 3.76 10.63
C TYR A 42 -12.02 5.24 11.01
N GLU A 43 -10.84 5.75 11.37
CA GLU A 43 -10.62 7.16 11.67
C GLU A 43 -9.27 7.59 11.10
N PHE A 44 -9.28 8.55 10.17
CA PHE A 44 -8.05 9.10 9.58
C PHE A 44 -7.40 10.06 10.58
N LYS A 45 -6.53 9.53 11.41
CA LYS A 45 -5.85 10.26 12.48
C LYS A 45 -4.42 9.72 12.63
N ASP A 46 -3.48 10.61 12.92
CA ASP A 46 -2.08 10.25 13.15
C ASP A 46 -1.48 9.40 12.02
N PRO A 47 -1.48 9.91 10.75
CA PRO A 47 -1.02 9.13 9.60
C PRO A 47 0.45 8.68 9.74
N ASP A 48 1.30 9.43 10.41
CA ASP A 48 2.70 9.03 10.61
C ASP A 48 2.81 7.74 11.41
N ILE A 49 1.95 7.58 12.42
CA ILE A 49 1.90 6.35 13.23
C ILE A 49 1.43 5.17 12.39
N ALA A 50 0.36 5.36 11.62
CA ALA A 50 -0.18 4.31 10.75
C ALA A 50 0.82 3.88 9.69
N HIS A 51 1.49 4.82 9.03
CA HIS A 51 2.50 4.53 8.04
C HIS A 51 3.74 3.88 8.65
N GLY A 52 4.13 4.27 9.87
CA GLY A 52 5.21 3.63 10.60
C GLY A 52 4.92 2.16 10.91
N LYS A 53 3.70 1.86 11.35
CA LYS A 53 3.26 0.48 11.60
C LYS A 53 3.19 -0.35 10.32
N CYS A 54 2.75 0.25 9.22
CA CYS A 54 2.73 -0.39 7.91
C CYS A 54 4.15 -0.76 7.46
N LEU A 55 5.09 0.17 7.55
CA LEU A 55 6.48 -0.08 7.21
C LEU A 55 7.08 -1.18 8.10
N ARG A 56 6.78 -1.17 9.39
CA ARG A 56 7.25 -2.20 10.32
C ARG A 56 6.74 -3.58 9.91
N LYS A 57 5.47 -3.71 9.58
CA LYS A 57 4.89 -4.98 9.08
C LYS A 57 5.63 -5.44 7.83
N PHE A 58 5.89 -4.51 6.91
CA PHE A 58 6.62 -4.81 5.68
C PHE A 58 8.04 -5.34 5.97
N VAL A 59 8.81 -4.65 6.81
CA VAL A 59 10.17 -5.05 7.18
C VAL A 59 10.16 -6.41 7.86
N GLU A 60 9.26 -6.64 8.81
CA GLU A 60 9.13 -7.94 9.50
C GLU A 60 8.79 -9.06 8.50
N SER A 61 7.96 -8.79 7.50
CA SER A 61 7.61 -9.76 6.46
C SER A 61 8.82 -10.09 5.57
N ILE A 62 9.62 -9.10 5.22
CA ILE A 62 10.86 -9.28 4.46
C ILE A 62 11.84 -10.16 5.25
N ILE A 63 12.05 -9.86 6.52
CA ILE A 63 12.98 -10.61 7.38
C ILE A 63 12.51 -12.06 7.55
N ALA A 64 11.22 -12.26 7.78
CA ALA A 64 10.65 -13.60 7.97
C ALA A 64 10.81 -14.50 6.74
N ASN A 65 10.90 -13.92 5.54
CA ASN A 65 11.00 -14.66 4.28
C ASN A 65 12.42 -14.71 3.72
N PHE A 66 13.39 -14.05 4.36
CA PHE A 66 14.71 -13.85 3.78
C PHE A 66 15.45 -15.17 3.49
N ASP A 67 15.41 -16.12 4.41
CA ASP A 67 16.08 -17.42 4.26
C ASP A 67 15.13 -18.56 3.88
N CYS A 68 13.91 -18.24 3.49
CA CYS A 68 12.91 -19.23 3.14
C CYS A 68 12.93 -19.54 1.64
N ASP A 69 13.05 -20.84 1.31
CA ASP A 69 12.97 -21.32 -0.07
C ASP A 69 11.53 -21.72 -0.37
N HIS A 70 10.66 -20.72 -0.46
CA HIS A 70 9.27 -20.90 -0.80
C HIS A 70 9.01 -20.76 -2.29
N GLU A 71 7.91 -21.32 -2.76
CA GLU A 71 7.36 -21.01 -4.07
C GLU A 71 7.09 -19.50 -4.19
N ASP A 72 6.87 -19.02 -5.41
CA ASP A 72 6.65 -17.58 -5.68
C ASP A 72 5.55 -17.01 -4.78
N GLU A 73 5.94 -16.11 -3.91
CA GLU A 73 5.04 -15.36 -3.04
C GLU A 73 5.12 -13.88 -3.36
N PHE A 74 4.03 -13.17 -3.06
CA PHE A 74 3.95 -11.74 -3.26
C PHE A 74 3.73 -11.02 -1.95
N LEU A 75 4.48 -9.94 -1.75
CA LEU A 75 4.29 -8.98 -0.67
C LEU A 75 3.87 -7.66 -1.31
N VAL A 76 2.66 -7.22 -1.03
CA VAL A 76 2.06 -6.05 -1.67
C VAL A 76 1.98 -4.90 -0.68
N VAL A 77 2.47 -3.73 -1.10
CA VAL A 77 2.30 -2.48 -0.37
C VAL A 77 1.15 -1.71 -1.01
N ASP A 78 0.05 -1.57 -0.26
CA ASP A 78 -1.17 -0.91 -0.70
C ASP A 78 -1.35 0.41 0.03
N ASN A 79 -0.65 1.43 -0.45
CA ASN A 79 -0.78 2.81 0.01
C ASN A 79 -0.95 3.71 -1.20
N THR A 80 -1.30 4.97 -1.00
CA THR A 80 -1.40 5.90 -2.11
C THR A 80 -0.06 6.11 -2.80
N ASN A 81 1.03 6.20 -2.03
CA ASN A 81 2.41 6.31 -2.53
C ASN A 81 2.56 7.39 -3.62
N ILE A 82 1.92 8.53 -3.41
CA ILE A 82 1.86 9.61 -4.40
C ILE A 82 3.22 10.25 -4.61
N ARG A 83 4.00 10.38 -3.53
CA ARG A 83 5.35 10.94 -3.57
C ARG A 83 6.39 9.83 -3.52
N MET A 84 7.50 10.03 -4.21
CA MET A 84 8.60 9.08 -4.18
C MET A 84 9.12 8.82 -2.77
N ALA A 85 9.13 9.84 -1.91
CA ALA A 85 9.54 9.69 -0.51
C ALA A 85 8.67 8.71 0.27
N GLU A 86 7.40 8.54 -0.12
CA GLU A 86 6.48 7.61 0.54
C GLU A 86 6.78 6.16 0.17
N LEU A 87 7.14 5.89 -1.08
CA LEU A 87 7.42 4.53 -1.56
C LEU A 87 8.88 4.11 -1.45
N ALA A 88 9.80 5.07 -1.42
CA ALA A 88 11.24 4.77 -1.42
C ALA A 88 11.69 3.82 -0.31
N PRO A 89 11.23 3.94 0.95
CA PRO A 89 11.62 3.00 2.01
C PRO A 89 11.29 1.55 1.67
N TYR A 90 10.11 1.30 1.11
CA TYR A 90 9.70 -0.05 0.72
C TYR A 90 10.58 -0.61 -0.39
N TYR A 91 10.81 0.19 -1.42
CA TYR A 91 11.66 -0.20 -2.54
C TYR A 91 13.09 -0.49 -2.08
N GLN A 92 13.67 0.39 -1.28
CA GLN A 92 15.04 0.26 -0.81
C GLN A 92 15.23 -0.96 0.07
N VAL A 93 14.31 -1.23 1.00
CA VAL A 93 14.38 -2.40 1.86
C VAL A 93 14.29 -3.68 1.02
N ALA A 94 13.35 -3.76 0.08
CA ALA A 94 13.23 -4.92 -0.80
C ALA A 94 14.54 -5.18 -1.56
N ARG A 95 15.11 -4.16 -2.16
CA ARG A 95 16.35 -4.28 -2.92
C ARG A 95 17.55 -4.61 -2.05
N ALA A 96 17.60 -4.08 -0.82
CA ALA A 96 18.67 -4.38 0.14
C ALA A 96 18.72 -5.86 0.50
N TYR A 97 17.57 -6.52 0.53
CA TYR A 97 17.48 -7.97 0.79
C TYR A 97 17.54 -8.81 -0.48
N GLY A 98 17.78 -8.20 -1.63
CA GLY A 98 17.95 -8.92 -2.90
C GLY A 98 16.65 -9.32 -3.61
N TYR A 99 15.50 -8.81 -3.16
CA TYR A 99 14.23 -9.11 -3.81
C TYR A 99 13.95 -8.18 -4.99
N GLN A 100 13.21 -8.71 -5.96
CA GLN A 100 12.66 -7.89 -7.03
C GLN A 100 11.53 -7.03 -6.48
N ALA A 101 11.52 -5.76 -6.84
CA ALA A 101 10.48 -4.83 -6.46
C ALA A 101 9.92 -4.15 -7.71
N GLU A 102 8.61 -4.19 -7.84
CA GLU A 102 7.90 -3.58 -8.97
C GLU A 102 6.94 -2.52 -8.46
N ILE A 103 6.95 -1.35 -9.09
CA ILE A 103 6.03 -0.25 -8.77
C ILE A 103 4.94 -0.25 -9.84
N ILE A 104 3.70 -0.40 -9.41
CA ILE A 104 2.55 -0.43 -10.30
C ILE A 104 1.64 0.75 -9.95
N ARG A 105 1.40 1.60 -10.96
CA ARG A 105 0.49 2.73 -10.81
C ARG A 105 -0.91 2.32 -11.24
N ILE A 106 -1.88 2.57 -10.37
CA ILE A 106 -3.30 2.36 -10.64
C ILE A 106 -3.94 3.70 -10.89
N ASP A 107 -4.31 3.97 -12.13
CA ASP A 107 -4.91 5.23 -12.55
C ASP A 107 -6.44 5.13 -12.53
N CYS A 108 -7.07 6.22 -12.09
CA CYS A 108 -8.51 6.36 -12.08
C CYS A 108 -8.87 7.84 -12.13
N ASP A 109 -10.01 8.17 -12.76
CA ASP A 109 -10.53 9.52 -12.71
C ASP A 109 -10.82 9.93 -11.25
N PRO A 110 -10.39 11.14 -10.81
CA PRO A 110 -10.58 11.57 -9.43
C PRO A 110 -12.03 11.53 -8.93
N GLU A 111 -13.01 11.85 -9.81
CA GLU A 111 -14.42 11.81 -9.43
C GLU A 111 -14.91 10.38 -9.19
N ILE A 112 -14.46 9.43 -10.01
CA ILE A 112 -14.78 8.02 -9.85
C ILE A 112 -14.11 7.50 -8.58
N ALA A 113 -12.88 7.88 -8.32
CA ALA A 113 -12.15 7.49 -7.12
C ALA A 113 -12.86 8.00 -5.85
N ALA A 114 -13.34 9.25 -5.86
CA ALA A 114 -14.09 9.82 -4.75
C ALA A 114 -15.39 9.06 -4.50
N ALA A 115 -16.10 8.66 -5.56
CA ALA A 115 -17.34 7.91 -5.45
C ALA A 115 -17.13 6.49 -4.89
N ARG A 116 -15.94 5.89 -5.11
CA ARG A 116 -15.58 4.56 -4.59
C ARG A 116 -14.92 4.61 -3.22
N ASN A 117 -14.64 5.78 -2.71
CA ASN A 117 -13.85 5.99 -1.52
C ASN A 117 -14.56 5.45 -0.27
N LYS A 118 -14.02 4.39 0.31
CA LYS A 118 -14.58 3.72 1.49
C LYS A 118 -14.24 4.44 2.79
N HIS A 119 -13.28 5.35 2.76
CA HIS A 119 -12.72 6.00 3.96
C HIS A 119 -13.12 7.46 4.09
N GLY A 120 -13.97 7.96 3.20
CA GLY A 120 -14.48 9.33 3.27
C GLY A 120 -13.44 10.42 2.98
N VAL A 121 -12.39 10.12 2.24
CA VAL A 121 -11.40 11.12 1.83
C VAL A 121 -12.07 12.13 0.88
N PRO A 122 -12.00 13.46 1.17
CA PRO A 122 -12.68 14.45 0.33
C PRO A 122 -12.17 14.46 -1.12
N LEU A 123 -13.07 14.75 -2.07
CA LEU A 123 -12.73 14.86 -3.49
C LEU A 123 -11.57 15.84 -3.72
N GLU A 124 -11.56 16.95 -3.01
CA GLU A 124 -10.51 17.97 -3.12
C GLU A 124 -9.12 17.41 -2.81
N LYS A 125 -9.03 16.54 -1.80
CA LYS A 125 -7.78 15.84 -1.45
C LYS A 125 -7.34 14.93 -2.58
N ILE A 126 -8.25 14.17 -3.14
CA ILE A 126 -7.96 13.23 -4.23
C ILE A 126 -7.52 14.00 -5.48
N GLN A 127 -8.17 15.10 -5.80
CA GLN A 127 -7.79 15.98 -6.91
C GLN A 127 -6.41 16.59 -6.69
N GLU A 128 -6.10 17.02 -5.47
CA GLU A 128 -4.77 17.52 -5.10
C GLU A 128 -3.70 16.45 -5.33
N TRP A 129 -3.95 15.23 -4.91
CA TRP A 129 -3.02 14.11 -5.10
C TRP A 129 -2.85 13.76 -6.57
N ALA A 130 -3.91 13.77 -7.36
CA ALA A 130 -3.87 13.46 -8.78
C ALA A 130 -3.06 14.48 -9.59
N ALA A 131 -2.92 15.71 -9.08
CA ALA A 131 -2.15 16.76 -9.72
C ALA A 131 -0.63 16.63 -9.51
N LYS A 132 -0.20 15.75 -8.65
CA LYS A 132 1.22 15.47 -8.36
C LYS A 132 1.73 14.31 -9.25
#